data_9f04a556402e175c8af188bc293eb60d
#
_entry.id   9f04a556402e175c8af188bc293eb60d
#
_cell.length_a   1.000
_cell.length_b   1.000
_cell.length_c   1.000
_cell.angle_alpha   90.00
_cell.angle_beta   90.00
_cell.angle_gamma   90.00
#
_symmetry.space_group_name_H-M   'P 1'
#
loop_
_entity.id
_entity.type
_entity.pdbx_description
1 polymer ?
#
loop_
_entity_poly.entity_id
_entity_poly.type
_entity_poly.pdbx_seq_one_letter_code
_entity_poly.pdbx_strand_id
1 'polypeptide(L)'
;MPLLLLRIRELEARLAENSSNSGRPPSSDPPGAPPPTGRKPSGRTRGGQPGHKKHHRELIPVERVNKSVDVKPRGCRRCSKPLFGSDEQPYRHQVVDIPRVIAWVEEYRLHALFCEDCKITTRAALPHGVPAMPFGPRLQAMMAVCTGSYHLSKRMTEELVSDFFGVDLSLGSVSNLEQETSEAIAEPHAEALTHVQRQAVVHADETGWAEAKKKAWLWVAVAGNVAVFLIRTSRGKDVAKELLGAFFSGILNSDRWGSYNWVDPLRRQLCWAHLIRHFKAFEDCGEEAKSLGLALQGQCDLMMDHWHRVRDGTLLRTSFQQYMRPIRREIIDLLRRGAASTSSTKVTGMCREILKLEVALFTFVRVAGVEPTNNAAERAVRPAVLWRKGSFGTDSPNGSRFVERILTVVMTLRMQRRNVLDFLTAACEARLHGKRAPSLLSNIPDYQPVSVAV
;
A
#
# COMPACT_ATOMS: atom_id res chain seq x y z
N MET A 1 4.12 41.37 -28.85
CA MET A 1 4.19 40.05 -29.55
C MET A 1 5.12 39.05 -28.85
N PRO A 2 6.46 39.29 -28.57
CA PRO A 2 7.35 38.28 -27.99
C PRO A 2 6.93 37.80 -26.60
N LEU A 3 6.49 38.66 -25.71
CA LEU A 3 6.04 38.34 -24.33
C LEU A 3 4.78 37.46 -24.32
N LEU A 4 3.86 37.67 -25.25
CA LEU A 4 2.64 36.88 -25.35
C LEU A 4 2.94 35.45 -25.82
N LEU A 5 3.85 35.29 -26.81
CA LEU A 5 4.31 33.99 -27.30
C LEU A 5 5.10 33.22 -26.22
N LEU A 6 5.90 33.90 -25.41
CA LEU A 6 6.56 33.29 -24.25
C LEU A 6 5.55 32.80 -23.22
N ARG A 7 4.52 33.58 -22.95
CA ARG A 7 3.48 33.19 -22.00
C ARG A 7 2.62 32.05 -22.50
N ILE A 8 2.30 32.01 -23.80
CA ILE A 8 1.59 30.88 -24.40
C ILE A 8 2.42 29.61 -24.28
N ARG A 9 3.71 29.61 -24.63
CA ARG A 9 4.60 28.45 -24.47
C ARG A 9 4.71 27.99 -23.02
N GLU A 10 4.76 28.91 -22.06
CA GLU A 10 4.78 28.58 -20.64
C GLU A 10 3.47 27.90 -20.21
N LEU A 11 2.32 28.38 -20.69
CA LEU A 11 1.03 27.77 -20.38
C LEU A 11 0.86 26.41 -21.07
N GLU A 12 1.29 26.26 -22.29
CA GLU A 12 1.30 24.97 -23.01
C GLU A 12 2.19 23.95 -22.30
N ALA A 13 3.40 24.33 -21.86
CA ALA A 13 4.27 23.48 -21.06
C ALA A 13 3.63 23.05 -19.73
N ARG A 14 2.90 23.96 -19.08
CA ARG A 14 2.14 23.62 -17.85
C ARG A 14 0.96 22.69 -18.11
N LEU A 15 0.28 22.81 -19.23
CA LEU A 15 -0.81 21.93 -19.65
C LEU A 15 -0.30 20.53 -20.04
N ALA A 16 0.89 20.46 -20.62
CA ALA A 16 1.55 19.21 -21.00
C ALA A 16 2.17 18.45 -19.80
N GLU A 17 2.21 19.06 -18.59
CA GLU A 17 2.74 18.40 -17.40
C GLU A 17 1.91 17.18 -17.00
N ASN A 18 2.57 16.02 -16.92
CA ASN A 18 2.04 14.75 -16.46
C ASN A 18 3.04 14.02 -15.55
N SER A 19 2.73 12.81 -15.10
CA SER A 19 3.60 12.04 -14.21
C SER A 19 4.91 11.57 -14.83
N SER A 20 5.06 11.65 -16.17
CA SER A 20 6.28 11.23 -16.87
C SER A 20 7.30 12.37 -17.01
N ASN A 21 6.85 13.63 -17.01
CA ASN A 21 7.68 14.82 -17.25
C ASN A 21 7.60 15.87 -16.11
N SER A 22 6.96 15.54 -14.99
CA SER A 22 6.87 16.43 -13.84
C SER A 22 6.88 15.62 -12.52
N GLY A 23 6.96 16.32 -11.37
CA GLY A 23 6.83 15.71 -10.06
C GLY A 23 5.39 15.30 -9.69
N ARG A 24 4.43 15.38 -10.61
CA ARG A 24 3.04 14.98 -10.36
C ARG A 24 2.95 13.46 -10.21
N PRO A 25 2.17 12.94 -9.27
CA PRO A 25 1.95 11.51 -9.15
C PRO A 25 1.13 10.98 -10.35
N PRO A 26 1.34 9.72 -10.79
CA PRO A 26 0.56 9.11 -11.88
C PRO A 26 -0.96 9.17 -11.67
N SER A 27 -1.39 9.30 -10.42
CA SER A 27 -2.81 9.43 -10.07
C SER A 27 -3.45 10.77 -10.46
N SER A 28 -2.66 11.78 -10.78
CA SER A 28 -3.11 13.10 -11.24
C SER A 28 -3.11 13.24 -12.76
N ASP A 29 -2.66 12.23 -13.50
CA ASP A 29 -2.73 12.25 -14.95
C ASP A 29 -4.19 12.21 -15.42
N PRO A 30 -4.57 12.98 -16.47
CA PRO A 30 -5.91 12.94 -17.02
C PRO A 30 -6.21 11.57 -17.65
N PRO A 31 -7.48 11.14 -17.72
CA PRO A 31 -7.87 9.95 -18.47
C PRO A 31 -7.39 10.08 -19.92
N GLY A 32 -6.63 9.12 -20.40
CA GLY A 32 -6.05 9.15 -21.76
C GLY A 32 -4.64 9.75 -21.86
N ALA A 33 -4.03 10.15 -20.76
CA ALA A 33 -2.61 10.49 -20.76
C ALA A 33 -1.79 9.30 -21.32
N PRO A 34 -0.81 9.55 -22.21
CA PRO A 34 0.00 8.47 -22.76
C PRO A 34 0.71 7.74 -21.63
N PRO A 35 0.82 6.40 -21.68
CA PRO A 35 1.54 5.65 -20.67
C PRO A 35 2.99 6.16 -20.59
N PRO A 36 3.62 6.12 -19.39
CA PRO A 36 4.99 6.58 -19.22
C PRO A 36 5.89 5.93 -20.27
N THR A 37 6.51 6.74 -21.10
CA THR A 37 7.41 6.32 -22.20
C THR A 37 8.76 5.81 -21.65
N GLY A 38 8.75 4.83 -20.76
CA GLY A 38 9.94 4.38 -20.06
C GLY A 38 10.47 2.99 -20.45
N ARG A 39 9.72 2.23 -21.24
CA ARG A 39 10.22 0.96 -21.78
C ARG A 39 10.17 1.02 -23.31
N LYS A 40 11.35 1.06 -23.95
CA LYS A 40 11.45 0.72 -25.36
C LYS A 40 10.68 -0.59 -25.57
N PRO A 41 9.82 -0.71 -26.61
CA PRO A 41 9.18 -1.97 -26.90
C PRO A 41 10.26 -3.05 -26.96
N SER A 42 10.13 -4.08 -26.16
CA SER A 42 11.18 -5.12 -26.06
C SER A 42 11.31 -5.98 -27.34
N GLY A 43 10.53 -5.69 -28.38
CA GLY A 43 10.40 -6.51 -29.58
C GLY A 43 9.84 -7.91 -29.32
N ARG A 44 9.49 -8.21 -28.08
CA ARG A 44 8.95 -9.52 -27.68
C ARG A 44 7.44 -9.55 -27.84
N THR A 45 6.92 -10.66 -28.32
CA THR A 45 5.47 -10.88 -28.40
C THR A 45 4.84 -10.88 -27.00
N ARG A 46 3.59 -10.41 -26.88
CA ARG A 46 2.85 -10.48 -25.61
C ARG A 46 2.56 -11.95 -25.27
N GLY A 47 2.85 -12.33 -24.02
CA GLY A 47 2.66 -13.70 -23.53
C GLY A 47 3.97 -14.38 -23.08
N GLY A 48 3.89 -15.70 -22.87
CA GLY A 48 5.07 -16.49 -22.47
C GLY A 48 6.13 -16.49 -23.55
N GLN A 49 7.37 -16.15 -23.21
CA GLN A 49 8.49 -16.14 -24.12
C GLN A 49 9.01 -17.57 -24.36
N PRO A 50 9.75 -17.86 -25.47
CA PRO A 50 10.42 -19.15 -25.64
C PRO A 50 11.27 -19.49 -24.40
N GLY A 51 11.10 -20.69 -23.86
CA GLY A 51 11.77 -21.11 -22.63
C GLY A 51 11.04 -20.73 -21.31
N HIS A 52 9.92 -20.02 -21.37
CA HIS A 52 9.11 -19.74 -20.18
C HIS A 52 8.49 -21.07 -19.66
N LYS A 53 8.88 -21.47 -18.46
CA LYS A 53 8.26 -22.64 -17.81
C LYS A 53 6.81 -22.31 -17.51
N LYS A 54 5.88 -23.13 -18.00
CA LYS A 54 4.46 -23.01 -17.65
C LYS A 54 4.31 -23.04 -16.14
N HIS A 55 3.66 -22.03 -15.58
CA HIS A 55 3.27 -22.05 -14.18
C HIS A 55 2.08 -23.04 -14.05
N HIS A 56 2.35 -24.24 -13.55
CA HIS A 56 1.30 -25.19 -13.21
C HIS A 56 0.81 -24.87 -11.79
N ARG A 57 -0.51 -24.89 -11.62
CA ARG A 57 -1.10 -24.86 -10.29
C ARG A 57 -0.63 -26.10 -9.52
N GLU A 58 -0.09 -25.91 -8.33
CA GLU A 58 0.24 -27.01 -7.44
C GLU A 58 -1.03 -27.77 -7.08
N LEU A 59 -0.94 -29.11 -7.15
CA LEU A 59 -2.06 -29.97 -6.76
C LEU A 59 -2.23 -29.93 -5.24
N ILE A 60 -3.48 -29.88 -4.81
CA ILE A 60 -3.84 -30.00 -3.40
C ILE A 60 -3.39 -31.40 -2.92
N PRO A 61 -2.71 -31.52 -1.76
CA PRO A 61 -2.34 -32.80 -1.18
C PRO A 61 -3.55 -33.75 -1.03
N VAL A 62 -3.33 -35.03 -1.14
CA VAL A 62 -4.42 -36.03 -1.17
C VAL A 62 -5.28 -35.95 0.09
N GLU A 63 -4.66 -35.71 1.22
CA GLU A 63 -5.29 -35.60 2.55
C GLU A 63 -6.28 -34.45 2.64
N ARG A 64 -6.19 -33.48 1.74
CA ARG A 64 -7.05 -32.29 1.65
C ARG A 64 -8.05 -32.35 0.51
N VAL A 65 -8.14 -33.49 -0.20
CA VAL A 65 -9.11 -33.66 -1.28
C VAL A 65 -10.42 -34.20 -0.69
N ASN A 66 -11.52 -33.47 -0.92
CA ASN A 66 -12.83 -33.82 -0.36
C ASN A 66 -13.42 -35.10 -0.99
N LYS A 67 -13.17 -35.33 -2.30
CA LYS A 67 -13.68 -36.49 -3.04
C LYS A 67 -12.65 -36.94 -4.08
N SER A 68 -12.29 -38.21 -4.09
CA SER A 68 -11.49 -38.84 -5.12
C SER A 68 -12.32 -39.84 -5.91
N VAL A 69 -12.18 -39.85 -7.22
CA VAL A 69 -12.89 -40.78 -8.13
C VAL A 69 -11.87 -41.37 -9.07
N ASP A 70 -11.76 -42.69 -9.03
CA ASP A 70 -10.92 -43.44 -9.97
C ASP A 70 -11.65 -43.62 -11.29
N VAL A 71 -11.07 -43.07 -12.36
CA VAL A 71 -11.59 -43.17 -13.71
C VAL A 71 -10.68 -44.08 -14.52
N LYS A 72 -11.19 -45.25 -14.91
CA LYS A 72 -10.43 -46.26 -15.69
C LYS A 72 -10.95 -46.32 -17.12
N PRO A 73 -10.07 -46.55 -18.11
CA PRO A 73 -10.50 -46.77 -19.51
C PRO A 73 -11.28 -48.07 -19.61
N ARG A 74 -12.42 -48.04 -20.26
CA ARG A 74 -13.28 -49.22 -20.43
C ARG A 74 -12.69 -50.25 -21.42
N GLY A 75 -11.86 -49.80 -22.35
CA GLY A 75 -11.27 -50.69 -23.35
C GLY A 75 -10.05 -50.07 -24.05
N CYS A 76 -9.30 -50.94 -24.75
CA CYS A 76 -8.13 -50.54 -25.49
C CYS A 76 -8.47 -49.63 -26.66
N ARG A 77 -7.77 -48.51 -26.81
CA ARG A 77 -7.98 -47.54 -27.92
C ARG A 77 -7.76 -48.10 -29.32
N ARG A 78 -7.01 -49.22 -29.44
CA ARG A 78 -6.66 -49.84 -30.73
C ARG A 78 -7.55 -51.02 -31.08
N CYS A 79 -7.85 -51.93 -30.13
CA CYS A 79 -8.57 -53.16 -30.39
C CYS A 79 -9.91 -53.30 -29.63
N SER A 80 -10.30 -52.28 -28.86
CA SER A 80 -11.54 -52.20 -28.07
C SER A 80 -11.74 -53.32 -27.03
N LYS A 81 -10.76 -54.19 -26.80
CA LYS A 81 -10.84 -55.24 -25.75
C LYS A 81 -10.88 -54.57 -24.36
N PRO A 82 -11.65 -55.13 -23.42
CA PRO A 82 -11.71 -54.65 -22.04
C PRO A 82 -10.33 -54.61 -21.40
N LEU A 83 -10.08 -53.53 -20.61
CA LEU A 83 -8.85 -53.39 -19.83
C LEU A 83 -9.15 -53.55 -18.35
N PHE A 84 -8.26 -54.29 -17.66
CA PHE A 84 -8.34 -54.56 -16.23
C PHE A 84 -7.05 -54.12 -15.54
N GLY A 85 -7.11 -53.88 -14.24
CA GLY A 85 -5.97 -53.50 -13.44
C GLY A 85 -6.06 -52.05 -12.86
N SER A 86 -4.96 -51.57 -12.34
CA SER A 86 -4.80 -50.26 -11.77
C SER A 86 -3.47 -49.65 -12.20
N ASP A 87 -3.44 -48.31 -12.29
CA ASP A 87 -2.22 -47.54 -12.48
C ASP A 87 -1.73 -47.08 -11.10
N GLU A 88 -0.47 -47.33 -10.76
CA GLU A 88 0.13 -46.96 -9.48
C GLU A 88 0.37 -45.44 -9.40
N GLN A 89 0.49 -44.75 -10.54
CA GLN A 89 0.74 -43.33 -10.64
C GLN A 89 -0.24 -42.62 -11.60
N PRO A 90 -1.55 -42.63 -11.29
CA PRO A 90 -2.56 -42.07 -12.18
C PRO A 90 -2.36 -40.57 -12.35
N TYR A 91 -2.61 -40.06 -13.55
CA TYR A 91 -2.65 -38.61 -13.78
C TYR A 91 -3.76 -37.96 -12.94
N ARG A 92 -3.37 -37.05 -12.08
CA ARG A 92 -4.30 -36.37 -11.16
C ARG A 92 -4.85 -35.11 -11.81
N HIS A 93 -6.15 -35.06 -11.97
CA HIS A 93 -6.89 -33.84 -12.37
C HIS A 93 -7.75 -33.39 -11.20
N GLN A 94 -7.59 -32.13 -10.80
CA GLN A 94 -8.35 -31.56 -9.68
C GLN A 94 -9.23 -30.40 -10.13
N VAL A 95 -10.51 -30.50 -9.84
CA VAL A 95 -11.49 -29.42 -9.96
C VAL A 95 -11.74 -28.84 -8.57
N VAL A 96 -11.63 -27.54 -8.41
CA VAL A 96 -11.92 -26.84 -7.17
C VAL A 96 -13.16 -26.00 -7.38
N ASP A 97 -14.13 -26.22 -6.52
CA ASP A 97 -15.39 -25.50 -6.51
C ASP A 97 -15.72 -25.00 -5.09
N ILE A 98 -16.62 -24.05 -4.99
CA ILE A 98 -17.11 -23.51 -3.72
C ILE A 98 -18.54 -24.02 -3.53
N PRO A 99 -18.81 -24.82 -2.48
CA PRO A 99 -20.16 -25.26 -2.17
C PRO A 99 -21.00 -24.03 -1.74
N ARG A 100 -22.31 -24.14 -1.86
CA ARG A 100 -23.24 -23.11 -1.35
C ARG A 100 -22.96 -22.85 0.14
N VAL A 101 -22.65 -21.61 0.46
CA VAL A 101 -22.43 -21.16 1.84
C VAL A 101 -23.77 -20.66 2.38
N ILE A 102 -24.20 -21.21 3.51
CA ILE A 102 -25.44 -20.81 4.20
C ILE A 102 -25.05 -20.12 5.49
N ALA A 103 -25.69 -18.97 5.77
CA ALA A 103 -25.47 -18.26 7.02
C ALA A 103 -25.89 -19.10 8.24
N TRP A 104 -25.09 -19.07 9.29
CA TRP A 104 -25.41 -19.67 10.59
C TRP A 104 -26.23 -18.70 11.40
N VAL A 105 -27.42 -19.12 11.89
CA VAL A 105 -28.36 -18.29 12.66
C VAL A 105 -28.54 -18.88 14.04
N GLU A 106 -28.30 -18.07 15.07
CA GLU A 106 -28.63 -18.38 16.47
C GLU A 106 -29.79 -17.51 16.93
N GLU A 107 -30.77 -18.09 17.60
CA GLU A 107 -31.94 -17.39 18.12
C GLU A 107 -31.91 -17.34 19.65
N TYR A 108 -32.00 -16.15 20.23
CA TYR A 108 -32.10 -15.92 21.67
C TYR A 108 -33.52 -15.44 22.00
N ARG A 109 -34.30 -16.27 22.74
CA ARG A 109 -35.66 -15.96 23.12
C ARG A 109 -35.70 -15.31 24.52
N LEU A 110 -35.87 -14.01 24.57
CA LEU A 110 -35.86 -13.22 25.80
C LEU A 110 -37.25 -13.13 26.36
N HIS A 111 -37.58 -13.97 27.36
CA HIS A 111 -38.87 -14.01 28.01
C HIS A 111 -39.06 -12.78 28.90
N ALA A 112 -40.30 -12.29 28.94
CA ALA A 112 -40.78 -11.30 29.90
C ALA A 112 -41.73 -11.99 30.87
N LEU A 113 -41.38 -12.00 32.18
CA LEU A 113 -42.16 -12.66 33.23
C LEU A 113 -42.74 -11.61 34.17
N PHE A 114 -43.98 -11.84 34.56
CA PHE A 114 -44.70 -10.99 35.52
C PHE A 114 -44.46 -11.48 36.96
N CYS A 115 -44.13 -10.56 37.86
CA CYS A 115 -43.98 -10.82 39.27
C CYS A 115 -45.32 -10.55 40.00
N GLU A 116 -45.90 -11.56 40.60
CA GLU A 116 -47.18 -11.42 41.32
C GLU A 116 -47.05 -10.54 42.57
N ASP A 117 -45.88 -10.50 43.21
CA ASP A 117 -45.65 -9.70 44.42
C ASP A 117 -45.46 -8.22 44.09
N CYS A 118 -44.58 -7.89 43.18
CA CYS A 118 -44.25 -6.50 42.81
C CYS A 118 -45.14 -5.91 41.72
N LYS A 119 -45.97 -6.74 41.06
CA LYS A 119 -46.82 -6.35 39.89
C LYS A 119 -46.04 -5.74 38.73
N ILE A 120 -44.78 -6.13 38.56
CA ILE A 120 -43.87 -5.63 37.52
C ILE A 120 -43.51 -6.77 36.56
N THR A 121 -43.51 -6.46 35.26
CA THR A 121 -42.98 -7.37 34.23
C THR A 121 -41.48 -7.10 34.01
N THR A 122 -40.69 -8.14 34.19
CA THR A 122 -39.23 -8.11 33.97
C THR A 122 -38.87 -8.92 32.71
N ARG A 123 -38.18 -8.29 31.76
CA ARG A 123 -37.68 -8.97 30.56
C ARG A 123 -36.22 -9.42 30.79
N ALA A 124 -35.90 -10.61 30.32
CA ALA A 124 -34.53 -11.10 30.30
C ALA A 124 -33.63 -10.22 29.42
N ALA A 125 -32.39 -10.01 29.85
CA ALA A 125 -31.37 -9.35 29.05
C ALA A 125 -30.64 -10.37 28.15
N LEU A 126 -30.02 -9.88 27.06
CA LEU A 126 -29.11 -10.70 26.26
C LEU A 126 -27.96 -11.21 27.12
N PRO A 127 -27.54 -12.48 26.95
CA PRO A 127 -26.34 -12.99 27.60
C PRO A 127 -25.11 -12.19 27.25
N HIS A 128 -24.13 -12.13 28.15
CA HIS A 128 -22.84 -11.51 27.88
C HIS A 128 -22.18 -12.19 26.69
N GLY A 129 -21.59 -11.38 25.77
CA GLY A 129 -20.94 -11.88 24.56
C GLY A 129 -21.88 -12.13 23.38
N VAL A 130 -23.17 -11.83 23.52
CA VAL A 130 -24.12 -11.82 22.40
C VAL A 130 -24.17 -10.39 21.82
N PRO A 131 -23.98 -10.21 20.49
CA PRO A 131 -24.06 -8.90 19.88
C PRO A 131 -25.45 -8.25 20.08
N ALA A 132 -25.47 -6.95 20.39
CA ALA A 132 -26.71 -6.18 20.43
C ALA A 132 -27.33 -5.99 19.04
N MET A 133 -26.50 -5.91 18.00
CA MET A 133 -26.92 -5.96 16.60
C MET A 133 -27.11 -7.42 16.16
N PRO A 134 -28.01 -7.70 15.21
CA PRO A 134 -28.31 -9.06 14.77
C PRO A 134 -27.25 -9.68 13.85
N PHE A 135 -26.00 -9.23 13.94
CA PHE A 135 -24.91 -9.67 13.08
C PHE A 135 -23.69 -10.07 13.90
N GLY A 136 -23.18 -11.28 13.64
CA GLY A 136 -22.03 -11.82 14.33
C GLY A 136 -20.69 -11.23 13.89
N PRO A 137 -19.63 -11.41 14.70
CA PRO A 137 -18.30 -10.79 14.46
C PRO A 137 -17.67 -11.12 13.10
N ARG A 138 -17.89 -12.32 12.55
CA ARG A 138 -17.34 -12.70 11.25
C ARG A 138 -18.02 -11.97 10.09
N LEU A 139 -19.35 -11.81 10.16
CA LEU A 139 -20.09 -11.03 9.16
C LEU A 139 -19.70 -9.55 9.25
N GLN A 140 -19.60 -9.01 10.46
CA GLN A 140 -19.08 -7.66 10.72
C GLN A 140 -17.70 -7.45 10.10
N ALA A 141 -16.75 -8.34 10.35
CA ALA A 141 -15.41 -8.30 9.77
C ALA A 141 -15.42 -8.38 8.23
N MET A 142 -16.30 -9.22 7.67
CA MET A 142 -16.45 -9.35 6.21
C MET A 142 -16.95 -8.05 5.59
N MET A 143 -17.91 -7.34 6.21
CA MET A 143 -18.36 -6.02 5.74
C MET A 143 -17.18 -5.04 5.66
N ALA A 144 -16.38 -4.97 6.73
CA ALA A 144 -15.21 -4.08 6.76
C ALA A 144 -14.14 -4.47 5.71
N VAL A 145 -13.98 -5.75 5.40
CA VAL A 145 -13.11 -6.21 4.31
C VAL A 145 -13.66 -5.77 2.95
N CYS A 146 -14.96 -5.95 2.71
CA CYS A 146 -15.60 -5.58 1.44
C CYS A 146 -15.47 -4.08 1.17
N THR A 147 -15.82 -3.25 2.13
CA THR A 147 -15.77 -1.79 1.96
C THR A 147 -14.35 -1.23 2.08
N GLY A 148 -13.56 -1.66 3.08
CA GLY A 148 -12.26 -1.09 3.41
C GLY A 148 -11.07 -1.67 2.64
N SER A 149 -11.15 -2.93 2.19
CA SER A 149 -10.06 -3.61 1.49
C SER A 149 -10.32 -3.78 0.00
N TYR A 150 -11.56 -4.08 -0.37
CA TYR A 150 -11.97 -4.25 -1.77
C TYR A 150 -12.64 -3.00 -2.35
N HIS A 151 -12.87 -1.99 -1.51
CA HIS A 151 -13.42 -0.68 -1.87
C HIS A 151 -14.82 -0.78 -2.54
N LEU A 152 -15.60 -1.79 -2.16
CA LEU A 152 -16.98 -1.88 -2.59
C LEU A 152 -17.80 -0.76 -1.95
N SER A 153 -18.77 -0.23 -2.70
CA SER A 153 -19.74 0.66 -2.09
C SER A 153 -20.61 -0.09 -1.07
N LYS A 154 -21.24 0.62 -0.14
CA LYS A 154 -22.13 -0.02 0.85
C LYS A 154 -23.29 -0.78 0.19
N ARG A 155 -23.82 -0.26 -0.94
CA ARG A 155 -24.85 -0.95 -1.74
C ARG A 155 -24.33 -2.24 -2.36
N MET A 156 -23.16 -2.19 -3.01
CA MET A 156 -22.55 -3.40 -3.57
C MET A 156 -22.21 -4.42 -2.50
N THR A 157 -21.90 -3.98 -1.28
CA THR A 157 -21.62 -4.88 -0.16
C THR A 157 -22.91 -5.54 0.34
N GLU A 158 -24.01 -4.80 0.42
CA GLU A 158 -25.35 -5.31 0.72
C GLU A 158 -25.77 -6.38 -0.32
N GLU A 159 -25.69 -6.04 -1.62
CA GLU A 159 -25.98 -6.95 -2.73
C GLU A 159 -25.13 -8.23 -2.67
N LEU A 160 -23.82 -8.08 -2.49
CA LEU A 160 -22.89 -9.21 -2.39
C LEU A 160 -23.29 -10.19 -1.27
N VAL A 161 -23.64 -9.66 -0.11
CA VAL A 161 -24.00 -10.50 1.05
C VAL A 161 -25.34 -11.19 0.86
N SER A 162 -26.30 -10.51 0.25
CA SER A 162 -27.58 -11.13 -0.14
C SER A 162 -27.36 -12.24 -1.18
N ASP A 163 -26.59 -11.98 -2.24
CA ASP A 163 -26.39 -12.92 -3.33
C ASP A 163 -25.61 -14.17 -2.92
N PHE A 164 -24.55 -14.01 -2.11
CA PHE A 164 -23.65 -15.13 -1.77
C PHE A 164 -24.08 -15.89 -0.51
N PHE A 165 -24.74 -15.23 0.44
CA PHE A 165 -25.02 -15.80 1.74
C PHE A 165 -26.50 -15.78 2.12
N GLY A 166 -27.38 -15.13 1.34
CA GLY A 166 -28.80 -15.00 1.61
C GLY A 166 -29.09 -14.20 2.88
N VAL A 167 -28.25 -13.22 3.21
CA VAL A 167 -28.42 -12.36 4.39
C VAL A 167 -28.79 -10.95 3.96
N ASP A 168 -29.92 -10.47 4.42
CA ASP A 168 -30.40 -9.12 4.14
C ASP A 168 -29.82 -8.12 5.13
N LEU A 169 -29.22 -7.06 4.59
CA LEU A 169 -28.62 -5.95 5.33
C LEU A 169 -29.22 -4.63 4.86
N SER A 170 -29.30 -3.65 5.75
CA SER A 170 -29.57 -2.27 5.34
C SER A 170 -28.28 -1.50 5.20
N LEU A 171 -28.28 -0.42 4.40
CA LEU A 171 -27.12 0.50 4.31
C LEU A 171 -26.71 1.08 5.67
N GLY A 172 -27.70 1.31 6.56
CA GLY A 172 -27.45 1.72 7.94
C GLY A 172 -26.70 0.65 8.72
N SER A 173 -27.08 -0.63 8.56
CA SER A 173 -26.39 -1.76 9.19
C SER A 173 -24.95 -1.86 8.73
N VAL A 174 -24.66 -1.74 7.43
CA VAL A 174 -23.28 -1.74 6.90
C VAL A 174 -22.47 -0.61 7.54
N SER A 175 -23.05 0.59 7.66
CA SER A 175 -22.38 1.75 8.27
C SER A 175 -22.07 1.53 9.74
N ASN A 176 -22.99 0.95 10.50
CA ASN A 176 -22.79 0.65 11.92
C ASN A 176 -21.73 -0.43 12.12
N LEU A 177 -21.74 -1.48 11.30
CA LEU A 177 -20.73 -2.55 11.34
C LEU A 177 -19.33 -2.05 11.00
N GLU A 178 -19.20 -1.11 10.06
CA GLU A 178 -17.93 -0.41 9.79
C GLU A 178 -17.45 0.36 11.03
N GLN A 179 -18.34 1.11 11.68
CA GLN A 179 -17.99 1.90 12.86
C GLN A 179 -17.54 1.01 14.02
N GLU A 180 -18.29 -0.05 14.31
CA GLU A 180 -17.94 -1.02 15.35
C GLU A 180 -16.62 -1.74 15.06
N THR A 181 -16.36 -2.10 13.79
CA THR A 181 -15.08 -2.67 13.39
C THR A 181 -13.96 -1.65 13.55
N SER A 182 -14.20 -0.39 13.15
CA SER A 182 -13.21 0.70 13.35
C SER A 182 -12.81 0.80 14.81
N GLU A 183 -13.75 0.70 15.73
CA GLU A 183 -13.45 0.73 17.16
C GLU A 183 -12.72 -0.52 17.63
N ALA A 184 -13.06 -1.71 17.12
CA ALA A 184 -12.40 -2.96 17.47
C ALA A 184 -10.90 -2.98 17.09
N ILE A 185 -10.53 -2.23 16.03
CA ILE A 185 -9.14 -2.15 15.55
C ILE A 185 -8.43 -0.84 15.94
N ALA A 186 -8.99 -0.07 16.88
CA ALA A 186 -8.38 1.17 17.34
C ALA A 186 -7.03 0.94 18.05
N GLU A 187 -6.98 -0.05 18.94
CA GLU A 187 -5.76 -0.43 19.67
C GLU A 187 -4.66 -0.96 18.72
N PRO A 188 -4.92 -1.91 17.81
CA PRO A 188 -3.96 -2.33 16.79
C PRO A 188 -3.40 -1.19 15.94
N HIS A 189 -4.23 -0.20 15.56
CA HIS A 189 -3.77 0.99 14.84
C HIS A 189 -2.80 1.83 15.68
N ALA A 190 -3.12 2.10 16.95
CA ALA A 190 -2.26 2.86 17.87
C ALA A 190 -0.93 2.13 18.14
N GLU A 191 -0.97 0.81 18.29
CA GLU A 191 0.20 -0.05 18.42
C GLU A 191 1.12 0.08 17.20
N ALA A 192 0.57 -0.03 15.98
CA ALA A 192 1.31 0.11 14.74
C ALA A 192 1.94 1.51 14.60
N LEU A 193 1.22 2.58 14.97
CA LEU A 193 1.74 3.95 14.96
C LEU A 193 2.94 4.08 15.90
N THR A 194 2.81 3.62 17.13
CA THR A 194 3.89 3.64 18.12
C THR A 194 5.10 2.84 17.64
N HIS A 195 4.88 1.69 17.00
CA HIS A 195 5.94 0.87 16.43
C HIS A 195 6.71 1.63 15.34
N VAL A 196 6.01 2.19 14.35
CA VAL A 196 6.63 2.91 13.23
C VAL A 196 7.45 4.10 13.72
N GLN A 197 6.97 4.84 14.72
CA GLN A 197 7.67 6.00 15.30
C GLN A 197 9.02 5.65 15.94
N ARG A 198 9.24 4.38 16.30
CA ARG A 198 10.47 3.90 16.95
C ARG A 198 11.43 3.21 15.99
N GLN A 199 11.09 3.12 14.69
CA GLN A 199 11.91 2.37 13.73
C GLN A 199 13.12 3.16 13.23
N ALA A 200 14.20 2.42 12.93
CA ALA A 200 15.45 3.00 12.43
C ALA A 200 15.32 3.58 11.02
N VAL A 201 14.46 3.00 10.18
CA VAL A 201 14.20 3.46 8.81
C VAL A 201 12.69 3.50 8.58
N VAL A 202 12.18 4.65 8.20
CA VAL A 202 10.76 4.86 7.90
C VAL A 202 10.64 5.49 6.51
N HIS A 203 9.72 4.96 5.72
CA HIS A 203 9.30 5.52 4.45
C HIS A 203 8.00 6.28 4.66
N ALA A 204 7.90 7.53 4.23
CA ALA A 204 6.68 8.32 4.35
C ALA A 204 6.30 8.97 3.02
N ASP A 205 4.99 9.04 2.80
CA ASP A 205 4.38 9.69 1.64
C ASP A 205 2.99 10.22 2.01
N GLU A 206 2.43 11.10 1.20
CA GLU A 206 1.07 11.57 1.37
C GLU A 206 0.38 11.80 0.03
N THR A 207 -0.94 11.64 0.03
CA THR A 207 -1.78 11.88 -1.14
C THR A 207 -2.98 12.74 -0.78
N GLY A 208 -3.51 13.48 -1.74
CA GLY A 208 -4.75 14.23 -1.53
C GLY A 208 -5.88 13.30 -1.09
N TRP A 209 -6.76 13.80 -0.22
CA TRP A 209 -7.99 13.17 0.24
C TRP A 209 -9.10 14.21 0.29
N ALA A 210 -10.33 13.80 0.51
CA ALA A 210 -11.43 14.69 0.84
C ALA A 210 -12.20 14.13 2.05
N GLU A 211 -12.56 15.00 2.98
CA GLU A 211 -13.43 14.70 4.10
C GLU A 211 -14.59 15.71 4.12
N ALA A 212 -15.81 15.22 4.10
CA ALA A 212 -17.01 16.07 4.00
C ALA A 212 -16.92 17.10 2.85
N LYS A 213 -16.43 16.66 1.68
CA LYS A 213 -16.17 17.50 0.48
C LYS A 213 -15.09 18.58 0.67
N LYS A 214 -14.43 18.63 1.82
CA LYS A 214 -13.32 19.54 2.10
C LYS A 214 -11.99 18.86 1.82
N LYS A 215 -10.98 19.65 1.44
CA LYS A 215 -9.63 19.17 1.18
C LYS A 215 -9.02 18.57 2.44
N ALA A 216 -8.54 17.35 2.33
CA ALA A 216 -7.79 16.64 3.34
C ALA A 216 -6.57 15.93 2.71
N TRP A 217 -5.75 15.28 3.51
CA TRP A 217 -4.57 14.56 3.10
C TRP A 217 -4.50 13.23 3.82
N LEU A 218 -4.30 12.17 3.05
CA LEU A 218 -4.00 10.86 3.58
C LEU A 218 -2.49 10.69 3.59
N TRP A 219 -1.96 10.44 4.77
CA TRP A 219 -0.54 10.23 5.05
C TRP A 219 -0.28 8.76 5.29
N VAL A 220 0.89 8.29 4.90
CA VAL A 220 1.33 6.92 5.17
C VAL A 220 2.76 6.92 5.67
N ALA A 221 3.03 6.09 6.67
CA ALA A 221 4.38 5.73 7.08
C ALA A 221 4.55 4.20 7.04
N VAL A 222 5.66 3.73 6.50
CA VAL A 222 5.97 2.31 6.36
C VAL A 222 7.34 2.02 6.96
N ALA A 223 7.40 1.02 7.82
CA ALA A 223 8.65 0.52 8.39
C ALA A 223 8.63 -1.02 8.39
N GLY A 224 9.56 -1.63 7.69
CA GLY A 224 9.59 -3.08 7.51
C GLY A 224 8.29 -3.58 6.88
N ASN A 225 7.53 -4.37 7.62
CA ASN A 225 6.24 -4.95 7.22
C ASN A 225 5.04 -4.37 7.98
N VAL A 226 5.18 -3.13 8.50
CA VAL A 226 4.12 -2.37 9.15
C VAL A 226 3.87 -1.07 8.39
N ALA A 227 2.61 -0.79 8.08
CA ALA A 227 2.16 0.47 7.50
C ALA A 227 1.14 1.14 8.40
N VAL A 228 1.21 2.46 8.53
CA VAL A 228 0.25 3.27 9.29
C VAL A 228 -0.28 4.39 8.42
N PHE A 229 -1.57 4.64 8.53
CA PHE A 229 -2.26 5.69 7.78
C PHE A 229 -2.91 6.69 8.73
N LEU A 230 -2.86 7.98 8.34
CA LEU A 230 -3.57 9.07 9.00
C LEU A 230 -4.25 9.95 7.94
N ILE A 231 -5.44 10.48 8.24
CA ILE A 231 -6.13 11.47 7.42
C ILE A 231 -6.24 12.77 8.22
N ARG A 232 -5.72 13.87 7.67
CA ARG A 232 -5.74 15.18 8.31
C ARG A 232 -6.07 16.26 7.28
N THR A 233 -6.62 17.35 7.74
CA THR A 233 -6.95 18.52 6.88
C THR A 233 -5.71 19.30 6.43
N SER A 234 -4.56 19.09 7.07
CA SER A 234 -3.30 19.76 6.77
C SER A 234 -2.30 18.84 6.08
N ARG A 235 -1.49 19.41 5.18
CA ARG A 235 -0.28 18.80 4.60
C ARG A 235 0.99 19.38 5.27
N GLY A 236 0.87 19.86 6.49
CA GLY A 236 1.92 20.60 7.19
C GLY A 236 2.84 19.73 8.03
N LYS A 237 3.88 20.37 8.54
CA LYS A 237 4.91 19.79 9.40
C LYS A 237 4.35 19.10 10.65
N ASP A 238 3.28 19.63 11.23
CA ASP A 238 2.73 19.10 12.48
C ASP A 238 2.10 17.72 12.27
N VAL A 239 1.47 17.46 11.11
CA VAL A 239 0.97 16.14 10.75
C VAL A 239 2.12 15.17 10.48
N ALA A 240 3.20 15.62 9.82
CA ALA A 240 4.39 14.78 9.65
C ALA A 240 5.01 14.39 11.02
N LYS A 241 4.99 15.31 12.01
CA LYS A 241 5.43 15.02 13.39
C LYS A 241 4.47 14.09 14.13
N GLU A 242 3.17 14.21 13.92
CA GLU A 242 2.18 13.27 14.46
C GLU A 242 2.42 11.86 13.95
N LEU A 243 2.65 11.72 12.65
CA LEU A 243 2.90 10.43 12.00
C LEU A 243 4.23 9.78 12.44
N LEU A 244 5.31 10.55 12.43
CA LEU A 244 6.66 10.04 12.68
C LEU A 244 7.08 10.09 14.16
N GLY A 245 6.34 10.83 14.98
CA GLY A 245 6.74 11.17 16.35
C GLY A 245 7.56 12.46 16.41
N ALA A 246 7.26 13.32 17.39
CA ALA A 246 7.90 14.63 17.53
C ALA A 246 9.43 14.56 17.71
N PHE A 247 9.92 13.46 18.30
CA PHE A 247 11.33 13.19 18.57
C PHE A 247 11.91 12.09 17.68
N PHE A 248 11.39 11.96 16.44
CA PHE A 248 11.85 10.95 15.50
C PHE A 248 13.37 10.99 15.31
N SER A 249 14.02 9.88 15.59
CA SER A 249 15.47 9.73 15.56
C SER A 249 15.98 8.77 14.48
N GLY A 250 15.06 8.13 13.73
CA GLY A 250 15.39 7.24 12.62
C GLY A 250 15.78 7.97 11.34
N ILE A 251 15.96 7.22 10.27
CA ILE A 251 16.19 7.73 8.92
C ILE A 251 14.86 7.78 8.17
N LEU A 252 14.50 8.94 7.68
CA LEU A 252 13.29 9.16 6.88
C LEU A 252 13.62 9.05 5.39
N ASN A 253 12.97 8.14 4.69
CA ASN A 253 12.94 8.09 3.24
C ASN A 253 11.63 8.75 2.74
N SER A 254 11.74 9.82 1.98
CA SER A 254 10.59 10.59 1.48
C SER A 254 10.93 11.31 0.18
N ASP A 255 9.96 11.97 -0.41
CA ASP A 255 10.19 13.01 -1.41
C ASP A 255 10.84 14.27 -0.77
N ARG A 256 10.93 15.37 -1.55
CA ARG A 256 11.48 16.66 -1.08
C ARG A 256 10.43 17.60 -0.47
N TRP A 257 9.24 17.09 -0.14
CA TRP A 257 8.19 17.96 0.39
C TRP A 257 8.62 18.67 1.69
N GLY A 258 8.29 19.95 1.79
CA GLY A 258 8.75 20.81 2.88
C GLY A 258 8.29 20.42 4.28
N SER A 259 7.21 19.63 4.41
CA SER A 259 6.72 19.14 5.71
C SER A 259 7.72 18.25 6.45
N TYR A 260 8.72 17.71 5.74
CA TYR A 260 9.77 16.86 6.33
C TYR A 260 11.06 17.62 6.65
N ASN A 261 11.14 18.93 6.41
CA ASN A 261 12.38 19.71 6.61
C ASN A 261 12.78 19.90 8.07
N TRP A 262 11.97 19.47 9.02
CA TRP A 262 12.30 19.43 10.44
C TRP A 262 13.19 18.23 10.82
N VAL A 263 13.23 17.20 9.97
CA VAL A 263 14.13 16.05 10.13
C VAL A 263 15.52 16.47 9.66
N ASP A 264 16.55 16.19 10.46
CA ASP A 264 17.94 16.44 10.12
C ASP A 264 18.28 15.86 8.73
N PRO A 265 18.82 16.64 7.79
CA PRO A 265 19.21 16.15 6.47
C PRO A 265 20.14 14.93 6.49
N LEU A 266 20.97 14.76 7.53
CA LEU A 266 21.82 13.57 7.70
C LEU A 266 21.00 12.31 8.00
N ARG A 267 19.77 12.47 8.50
CA ARG A 267 18.80 11.41 8.79
C ARG A 267 17.68 11.33 7.75
N ARG A 268 17.90 11.88 6.55
CA ARG A 268 16.97 11.77 5.43
C ARG A 268 17.60 10.99 4.28
N GLN A 269 16.78 10.29 3.53
CA GLN A 269 17.06 9.80 2.19
C GLN A 269 16.01 10.38 1.24
N LEU A 270 16.44 11.11 0.24
CA LEU A 270 15.54 11.60 -0.80
C LEU A 270 15.26 10.51 -1.82
N CYS A 271 14.00 10.39 -2.23
CA CYS A 271 13.58 9.41 -3.23
C CYS A 271 14.18 9.69 -4.61
N TRP A 272 15.09 8.84 -5.06
CA TRP A 272 15.72 8.96 -6.39
C TRP A 272 14.73 8.79 -7.54
N ALA A 273 13.64 8.03 -7.36
CA ALA A 273 12.61 7.93 -8.40
C ALA A 273 11.95 9.29 -8.71
N HIS A 274 11.79 10.16 -7.72
CA HIS A 274 11.32 11.53 -7.93
C HIS A 274 12.39 12.41 -8.59
N LEU A 275 13.64 12.29 -8.17
CA LEU A 275 14.74 13.07 -8.76
C LEU A 275 14.95 12.72 -10.24
N ILE A 276 14.94 11.44 -10.59
CA ILE A 276 15.06 10.98 -11.98
C ILE A 276 13.93 11.55 -12.85
N ARG A 277 12.69 11.59 -12.34
CA ARG A 277 11.57 12.24 -13.06
C ARG A 277 11.83 13.74 -13.30
N HIS A 278 12.40 14.43 -12.31
CA HIS A 278 12.76 15.84 -12.49
C HIS A 278 13.88 16.02 -13.52
N PHE A 279 14.91 15.17 -13.51
CA PHE A 279 15.99 15.22 -14.50
C PHE A 279 15.50 14.95 -15.92
N LYS A 280 14.52 14.02 -16.06
CA LYS A 280 13.86 13.81 -17.34
C LYS A 280 13.08 15.05 -17.80
N ALA A 281 12.41 15.75 -16.89
CA ALA A 281 11.70 16.98 -17.23
C ALA A 281 12.60 18.14 -17.65
N PHE A 282 13.93 18.04 -17.47
CA PHE A 282 14.89 19.02 -17.99
C PHE A 282 14.98 18.95 -19.51
N GLU A 283 14.63 17.80 -20.13
CA GLU A 283 14.64 17.62 -21.58
C GLU A 283 13.71 18.61 -22.29
N ASP A 284 12.66 19.08 -21.63
CA ASP A 284 11.68 20.02 -22.17
C ASP A 284 12.06 21.50 -21.90
N CYS A 285 13.22 21.77 -21.28
CA CYS A 285 13.60 23.11 -20.80
C CYS A 285 14.70 23.78 -21.63
N GLY A 286 14.97 23.33 -22.85
CA GLY A 286 15.99 23.85 -23.78
C GLY A 286 17.22 22.94 -23.88
N GLU A 287 18.04 23.11 -24.91
CA GLU A 287 19.14 22.18 -25.27
C GLU A 287 20.21 22.03 -24.16
N GLU A 288 20.58 23.12 -23.49
CA GLU A 288 21.54 23.07 -22.37
C GLU A 288 20.95 22.27 -21.19
N ALA A 289 19.69 22.52 -20.84
CA ALA A 289 18.98 21.79 -19.79
C ALA A 289 18.77 20.32 -20.15
N LYS A 290 18.47 20.02 -21.40
CA LYS A 290 18.36 18.66 -21.94
C LYS A 290 19.68 17.90 -21.83
N SER A 291 20.77 18.51 -22.23
CA SER A 291 22.14 17.91 -22.10
C SER A 291 22.45 17.61 -20.63
N LEU A 292 22.15 18.53 -19.71
CA LEU A 292 22.30 18.34 -18.27
C LEU A 292 21.42 17.22 -17.75
N GLY A 293 20.15 17.19 -18.16
CA GLY A 293 19.18 16.17 -17.77
C GLY A 293 19.61 14.77 -18.19
N LEU A 294 20.07 14.60 -19.44
CA LEU A 294 20.58 13.33 -19.96
C LEU A 294 21.84 12.87 -19.22
N ALA A 295 22.78 13.79 -18.93
CA ALA A 295 23.98 13.48 -18.17
C ALA A 295 23.67 13.02 -16.76
N LEU A 296 22.72 13.68 -16.06
CA LEU A 296 22.23 13.27 -14.73
C LEU A 296 21.53 11.91 -14.78
N GLN A 297 20.70 11.65 -15.79
CA GLN A 297 20.02 10.35 -15.96
C GLN A 297 21.05 9.23 -16.17
N GLY A 298 22.09 9.45 -16.99
CA GLY A 298 23.16 8.46 -17.20
C GLY A 298 23.89 8.08 -15.90
N GLN A 299 24.15 9.05 -15.02
CA GLN A 299 24.73 8.76 -13.69
C GLN A 299 23.74 8.02 -12.77
N CYS A 300 22.45 8.36 -12.86
CA CYS A 300 21.41 7.65 -12.12
C CYS A 300 21.28 6.19 -12.57
N ASP A 301 21.38 5.91 -13.86
CA ASP A 301 21.30 4.55 -14.38
C ASP A 301 22.48 3.70 -13.86
N LEU A 302 23.71 4.21 -13.90
CA LEU A 302 24.89 3.55 -13.31
C LEU A 302 24.71 3.29 -11.80
N MET A 303 24.22 4.28 -11.07
CA MET A 303 23.94 4.17 -9.64
C MET A 303 22.91 3.06 -9.35
N MET A 304 21.81 3.02 -10.11
CA MET A 304 20.75 2.03 -9.92
C MET A 304 21.20 0.63 -10.32
N ASP A 305 22.02 0.48 -11.37
CA ASP A 305 22.59 -0.82 -11.75
C ASP A 305 23.46 -1.39 -10.63
N HIS A 306 24.33 -0.58 -10.04
CA HIS A 306 25.13 -1.00 -8.89
C HIS A 306 24.27 -1.32 -7.66
N TRP A 307 23.23 -0.52 -7.40
CA TRP A 307 22.29 -0.77 -6.30
C TRP A 307 21.53 -2.09 -6.47
N HIS A 308 21.05 -2.37 -7.70
CA HIS A 308 20.35 -3.64 -7.97
C HIS A 308 21.27 -4.83 -7.70
N ARG A 309 22.55 -4.75 -8.05
CA ARG A 309 23.54 -5.80 -7.76
C ARG A 309 23.80 -5.98 -6.25
N VAL A 310 23.77 -4.90 -5.46
CA VAL A 310 23.84 -5.00 -3.98
C VAL A 310 22.59 -5.72 -3.44
N ARG A 311 21.42 -5.30 -3.89
CA ARG A 311 20.15 -5.89 -3.48
C ARG A 311 20.06 -7.37 -3.84
N ASP A 312 20.53 -7.74 -5.01
CA ASP A 312 20.52 -9.11 -5.53
C ASP A 312 21.71 -9.96 -5.01
N GLY A 313 22.54 -9.40 -4.14
CA GLY A 313 23.69 -10.08 -3.51
C GLY A 313 24.89 -10.32 -4.43
N THR A 314 24.91 -9.78 -5.66
CA THR A 314 25.99 -9.94 -6.65
C THR A 314 27.08 -8.87 -6.55
N LEU A 315 26.92 -7.90 -5.66
CA LEU A 315 27.92 -6.86 -5.37
C LEU A 315 28.00 -6.62 -3.86
N LEU A 316 29.21 -6.70 -3.31
CA LEU A 316 29.45 -6.38 -1.91
C LEU A 316 29.20 -4.89 -1.64
N ARG A 317 28.65 -4.57 -0.46
CA ARG A 317 28.35 -3.19 -0.08
C ARG A 317 29.59 -2.30 -0.03
N THR A 318 30.74 -2.82 0.38
CA THR A 318 32.01 -2.10 0.39
C THR A 318 32.47 -1.71 -1.01
N SER A 319 32.36 -2.62 -1.99
CA SER A 319 32.65 -2.34 -3.39
C SER A 319 31.65 -1.33 -3.97
N PHE A 320 30.38 -1.46 -3.62
CA PHE A 320 29.35 -0.49 -3.99
C PHE A 320 29.69 0.92 -3.50
N GLN A 321 30.13 1.07 -2.25
CA GLN A 321 30.54 2.38 -1.73
C GLN A 321 31.72 2.97 -2.52
N GLN A 322 32.63 2.14 -2.99
CA GLN A 322 33.76 2.59 -3.84
C GLN A 322 33.29 3.07 -5.23
N TYR A 323 32.41 2.29 -5.88
CA TYR A 323 31.83 2.66 -7.18
C TYR A 323 30.96 3.92 -7.09
N MET A 324 30.32 4.16 -5.95
CA MET A 324 29.50 5.36 -5.74
C MET A 324 30.33 6.65 -5.59
N ARG A 325 31.62 6.59 -5.25
CA ARG A 325 32.46 7.81 -5.08
C ARG A 325 32.52 8.68 -6.33
N PRO A 326 32.91 8.17 -7.52
CA PRO A 326 32.93 8.96 -8.74
C PRO A 326 31.52 9.37 -9.19
N ILE A 327 30.52 8.48 -9.10
CA ILE A 327 29.14 8.75 -9.49
C ILE A 327 28.58 9.91 -8.65
N ARG A 328 28.77 9.87 -7.33
CA ARG A 328 28.35 10.96 -6.43
C ARG A 328 29.00 12.29 -6.81
N ARG A 329 30.33 12.30 -7.05
CA ARG A 329 31.02 13.51 -7.43
C ARG A 329 30.46 14.10 -8.72
N GLU A 330 30.28 13.28 -9.75
CA GLU A 330 29.77 13.73 -11.04
C GLU A 330 28.31 14.28 -10.91
N ILE A 331 27.43 13.59 -10.17
CA ILE A 331 26.06 14.08 -9.93
C ILE A 331 26.08 15.45 -9.25
N ILE A 332 26.92 15.63 -8.23
CA ILE A 332 26.99 16.91 -7.52
C ILE A 332 27.57 18.02 -8.41
N ASP A 333 28.57 17.73 -9.22
CA ASP A 333 29.16 18.68 -10.13
C ASP A 333 28.19 19.06 -11.28
N LEU A 334 27.41 18.10 -11.78
CA LEU A 334 26.32 18.36 -12.72
C LEU A 334 25.25 19.27 -12.10
N LEU A 335 24.82 18.98 -10.88
CA LEU A 335 23.85 19.82 -10.17
C LEU A 335 24.37 21.22 -9.91
N ARG A 336 25.66 21.39 -9.56
CA ARG A 336 26.31 22.69 -9.39
C ARG A 336 26.36 23.47 -10.70
N ARG A 337 26.72 22.81 -11.81
CA ARG A 337 26.65 23.41 -13.15
C ARG A 337 25.24 23.90 -13.47
N GLY A 338 24.21 23.05 -13.25
CA GLY A 338 22.82 23.45 -13.45
C GLY A 338 22.36 24.58 -12.54
N ALA A 339 22.86 24.67 -11.29
CA ALA A 339 22.58 25.75 -10.37
C ALA A 339 23.24 27.08 -10.75
N ALA A 340 24.31 27.06 -11.52
CA ALA A 340 25.02 28.22 -12.04
C ALA A 340 24.55 28.64 -13.45
N SER A 341 23.92 27.74 -14.21
CA SER A 341 23.38 28.01 -15.53
C SER A 341 22.21 29.00 -15.49
N THR A 342 22.07 29.79 -16.54
CA THR A 342 21.03 30.83 -16.65
C THR A 342 20.00 30.56 -17.74
N SER A 343 20.16 29.49 -18.52
CA SER A 343 19.27 29.21 -19.67
C SER A 343 17.84 28.85 -19.29
N SER A 344 17.63 28.29 -18.08
CA SER A 344 16.32 27.94 -17.56
C SER A 344 16.24 28.19 -16.06
N THR A 345 15.45 29.18 -15.66
CA THR A 345 15.23 29.50 -14.24
C THR A 345 14.61 28.34 -13.45
N LYS A 346 13.76 27.51 -14.11
CA LYS A 346 13.16 26.30 -13.54
C LYS A 346 14.24 25.28 -13.19
N VAL A 347 15.15 25.00 -14.12
CA VAL A 347 16.25 24.02 -13.92
C VAL A 347 17.24 24.53 -12.87
N THR A 348 17.64 25.78 -12.97
CA THR A 348 18.55 26.43 -12.00
C THR A 348 17.98 26.38 -10.59
N GLY A 349 16.70 26.76 -10.43
CA GLY A 349 16.01 26.67 -9.13
C GLY A 349 15.92 25.24 -8.61
N MET A 350 15.59 24.27 -9.45
CA MET A 350 15.53 22.87 -9.07
C MET A 350 16.87 22.33 -8.59
N CYS A 351 17.96 22.60 -9.32
CA CYS A 351 19.31 22.19 -8.94
C CYS A 351 19.73 22.79 -7.58
N ARG A 352 19.45 24.08 -7.36
CA ARG A 352 19.71 24.75 -6.07
C ARG A 352 18.94 24.10 -4.92
N GLU A 353 17.67 23.81 -5.10
CA GLU A 353 16.84 23.18 -4.06
C GLU A 353 17.28 21.73 -3.76
N ILE A 354 17.78 20.98 -4.76
CA ILE A 354 18.35 19.64 -4.54
C ILE A 354 19.65 19.75 -3.76
N LEU A 355 20.55 20.70 -4.11
CA LEU A 355 21.83 20.90 -3.44
C LEU A 355 21.69 21.31 -1.96
N LYS A 356 20.62 22.01 -1.56
CA LYS A 356 20.35 22.28 -0.13
C LYS A 356 20.23 21.00 0.71
N LEU A 357 19.88 19.89 0.07
CA LEU A 357 19.70 18.59 0.71
C LEU A 357 20.75 17.57 0.20
N GLU A 358 21.94 18.03 -0.24
CA GLU A 358 23.00 17.18 -0.81
C GLU A 358 23.31 15.95 0.05
N VAL A 359 23.42 16.14 1.37
CA VAL A 359 23.74 15.05 2.32
C VAL A 359 22.68 13.95 2.38
N ALA A 360 21.42 14.29 2.06
CA ALA A 360 20.28 13.39 2.05
C ALA A 360 20.15 12.58 0.73
N LEU A 361 20.92 12.88 -0.29
CA LEU A 361 20.86 12.17 -1.57
C LEU A 361 21.43 10.75 -1.48
N PHE A 362 22.46 10.55 -0.66
CA PHE A 362 23.28 9.34 -0.66
C PHE A 362 23.31 8.62 0.69
N THR A 363 22.29 8.81 1.52
CA THR A 363 22.19 8.12 2.82
C THR A 363 22.15 6.60 2.63
N PHE A 364 21.47 6.09 1.61
CA PHE A 364 21.41 4.66 1.27
C PHE A 364 22.80 4.06 0.95
N VAL A 365 23.76 4.88 0.50
CA VAL A 365 25.15 4.44 0.30
C VAL A 365 25.87 4.26 1.64
N ARG A 366 25.63 5.17 2.59
CA ARG A 366 26.30 5.18 3.89
C ARG A 366 25.69 4.17 4.87
N VAL A 367 24.35 4.07 4.90
CA VAL A 367 23.62 3.30 5.89
C VAL A 367 22.99 2.05 5.26
N ALA A 368 23.27 0.90 5.84
CA ALA A 368 22.65 -0.37 5.43
C ALA A 368 21.15 -0.36 5.76
N GLY A 369 20.35 -1.04 4.92
CA GLY A 369 18.89 -1.11 5.10
C GLY A 369 18.13 0.12 4.61
N VAL A 370 18.80 1.20 4.18
CA VAL A 370 18.16 2.35 3.54
C VAL A 370 18.08 2.12 2.03
N GLU A 371 16.89 2.28 1.48
CA GLU A 371 16.62 2.18 0.04
C GLU A 371 16.83 3.53 -0.66
N PRO A 372 17.30 3.57 -1.93
CA PRO A 372 17.43 4.82 -2.69
C PRO A 372 16.08 5.43 -3.06
N THR A 373 15.00 4.64 -3.03
CA THR A 373 13.65 5.06 -3.45
C THR A 373 12.64 4.92 -2.33
N ASN A 374 11.56 5.72 -2.40
CA ASN A 374 10.45 5.66 -1.45
C ASN A 374 9.34 4.68 -1.89
N ASN A 375 9.69 3.68 -2.70
CA ASN A 375 8.72 2.75 -3.28
C ASN A 375 7.87 1.99 -2.24
N ALA A 376 8.36 1.84 -1.00
CA ALA A 376 7.60 1.19 0.06
C ALA A 376 6.34 2.01 0.40
N ALA A 377 6.48 3.30 0.66
CA ALA A 377 5.36 4.19 0.94
C ALA A 377 4.48 4.41 -0.31
N GLU A 378 5.08 4.56 -1.50
CA GLU A 378 4.34 4.70 -2.77
C GLU A 378 3.45 3.47 -3.06
N ARG A 379 3.93 2.25 -2.79
CA ARG A 379 3.12 1.04 -2.92
C ARG A 379 2.02 0.96 -1.86
N ALA A 380 2.32 1.38 -0.63
CA ALA A 380 1.34 1.34 0.46
C ALA A 380 0.21 2.36 0.26
N VAL A 381 0.49 3.54 -0.30
CA VAL A 381 -0.53 4.57 -0.54
C VAL A 381 -1.44 4.26 -1.74
N ARG A 382 -0.98 3.41 -2.66
CA ARG A 382 -1.71 3.12 -3.92
C ARG A 382 -3.15 2.63 -3.73
N PRO A 383 -3.48 1.69 -2.81
CA PRO A 383 -4.87 1.30 -2.56
C PRO A 383 -5.75 2.48 -2.15
N ALA A 384 -5.25 3.38 -1.29
CA ALA A 384 -5.98 4.57 -0.89
C ALA A 384 -6.22 5.54 -2.08
N VAL A 385 -5.26 5.66 -2.99
CA VAL A 385 -5.43 6.45 -4.23
C VAL A 385 -6.53 5.86 -5.11
N LEU A 386 -6.59 4.54 -5.24
CA LEU A 386 -7.64 3.85 -6.01
C LEU A 386 -9.01 4.01 -5.32
N TRP A 387 -9.05 3.86 -4.00
CA TRP A 387 -10.27 4.07 -3.21
C TRP A 387 -10.82 5.49 -3.41
N ARG A 388 -9.99 6.51 -3.24
CA ARG A 388 -10.38 7.89 -3.47
C ARG A 388 -10.95 8.14 -4.88
N LYS A 389 -10.41 7.50 -5.91
CA LYS A 389 -10.91 7.64 -7.29
C LYS A 389 -12.32 7.09 -7.47
N GLY A 390 -12.73 6.10 -6.66
CA GLY A 390 -14.09 5.54 -6.67
C GLY A 390 -15.04 6.23 -5.71
N SER A 391 -14.59 6.57 -4.49
CA SER A 391 -15.43 7.13 -3.43
C SER A 391 -15.37 8.66 -3.28
N PHE A 392 -14.41 9.31 -3.94
CA PHE A 392 -14.12 10.75 -3.78
C PHE A 392 -13.69 11.19 -2.36
N GLY A 393 -13.42 10.23 -1.46
CA GLY A 393 -13.03 10.49 -0.07
C GLY A 393 -14.04 9.92 0.93
N THR A 394 -14.19 10.61 2.05
CA THR A 394 -15.09 10.24 3.17
C THR A 394 -16.06 11.38 3.49
N ASP A 395 -17.27 11.04 3.95
CA ASP A 395 -18.31 12.02 4.26
C ASP A 395 -18.26 12.53 5.71
N SER A 396 -17.43 11.93 6.56
CA SER A 396 -17.37 12.28 7.98
C SER A 396 -16.01 11.94 8.60
N PRO A 397 -15.67 12.57 9.75
CA PRO A 397 -14.48 12.23 10.54
C PRO A 397 -14.46 10.75 10.98
N ASN A 398 -15.62 10.16 11.29
CA ASN A 398 -15.71 8.74 11.64
C ASN A 398 -15.37 7.84 10.44
N GLY A 399 -15.83 8.23 9.23
CA GLY A 399 -15.44 7.55 7.99
C GLY A 399 -13.94 7.64 7.74
N SER A 400 -13.32 8.81 7.94
CA SER A 400 -11.87 8.98 7.82
C SER A 400 -11.12 8.10 8.83
N ARG A 401 -11.59 8.03 10.06
CA ARG A 401 -11.02 7.18 11.11
C ARG A 401 -11.12 5.68 10.78
N PHE A 402 -12.24 5.25 10.19
CA PHE A 402 -12.37 3.90 9.67
C PHE A 402 -11.33 3.62 8.58
N VAL A 403 -11.16 4.54 7.61
CA VAL A 403 -10.18 4.41 6.53
C VAL A 403 -8.75 4.32 7.06
N GLU A 404 -8.35 5.18 7.99
CA GLU A 404 -7.03 5.14 8.64
C GLU A 404 -6.74 3.76 9.24
N ARG A 405 -7.67 3.27 10.03
CA ARG A 405 -7.53 2.04 10.80
C ARG A 405 -7.57 0.79 9.91
N ILE A 406 -8.54 0.72 9.00
CA ILE A 406 -8.67 -0.45 8.13
C ILE A 406 -7.52 -0.57 7.14
N LEU A 407 -7.03 0.54 6.55
CA LEU A 407 -5.85 0.53 5.70
C LEU A 407 -4.60 0.10 6.46
N THR A 408 -4.42 0.59 7.69
CA THR A 408 -3.31 0.19 8.56
C THR A 408 -3.32 -1.32 8.79
N VAL A 409 -4.46 -1.88 9.20
CA VAL A 409 -4.60 -3.32 9.47
C VAL A 409 -4.41 -4.13 8.20
N VAL A 410 -5.13 -3.80 7.12
CA VAL A 410 -5.10 -4.56 5.86
C VAL A 410 -3.72 -4.56 5.24
N MET A 411 -3.08 -3.39 5.14
CA MET A 411 -1.76 -3.28 4.51
C MET A 411 -0.70 -3.99 5.33
N THR A 412 -0.70 -3.82 6.64
CA THR A 412 0.23 -4.50 7.54
C THR A 412 0.09 -6.03 7.45
N LEU A 413 -1.13 -6.55 7.56
CA LEU A 413 -1.36 -8.00 7.49
C LEU A 413 -0.99 -8.59 6.12
N ARG A 414 -1.26 -7.87 5.03
CA ARG A 414 -0.86 -8.31 3.67
C ARG A 414 0.66 -8.38 3.52
N MET A 415 1.39 -7.38 4.03
CA MET A 415 2.86 -7.40 4.03
C MET A 415 3.41 -8.55 4.89
N GLN A 416 2.73 -8.89 5.97
CA GLN A 416 3.04 -10.02 6.85
C GLN A 416 2.51 -11.37 6.34
N ARG A 417 1.77 -11.41 5.24
CA ARG A 417 1.10 -12.61 4.69
C ARG A 417 0.13 -13.28 5.68
N ARG A 418 -0.53 -12.48 6.52
CA ARG A 418 -1.56 -12.92 7.49
C ARG A 418 -2.95 -12.74 6.89
N ASN A 419 -3.90 -13.57 7.35
CA ASN A 419 -5.29 -13.48 6.91
C ASN A 419 -5.98 -12.27 7.52
N VAL A 420 -6.49 -11.37 6.67
CA VAL A 420 -7.15 -10.13 7.08
C VAL A 420 -8.50 -10.41 7.74
N LEU A 421 -9.31 -11.31 7.14
CA LEU A 421 -10.64 -11.60 7.65
C LEU A 421 -10.60 -12.25 9.04
N ASP A 422 -9.68 -13.20 9.24
CA ASP A 422 -9.55 -13.89 10.52
C ASP A 422 -9.06 -12.94 11.62
N PHE A 423 -8.13 -12.03 11.30
CA PHE A 423 -7.68 -11.02 12.23
C PHE A 423 -8.81 -10.06 12.64
N LEU A 424 -9.57 -9.54 11.67
CA LEU A 424 -10.69 -8.64 11.93
C LEU A 424 -11.81 -9.35 12.71
N THR A 425 -12.08 -10.61 12.40
CA THR A 425 -13.04 -11.42 13.17
C THR A 425 -12.61 -11.51 14.63
N ALA A 426 -11.36 -11.88 14.88
CA ALA A 426 -10.81 -11.97 16.23
C ALA A 426 -10.81 -10.63 16.97
N ALA A 427 -10.58 -9.51 16.28
CA ALA A 427 -10.67 -8.17 16.87
C ALA A 427 -12.10 -7.82 17.26
N CYS A 428 -13.09 -8.12 16.42
CA CYS A 428 -14.50 -7.92 16.70
C CYS A 428 -14.99 -8.80 17.87
N GLU A 429 -14.58 -10.08 17.90
CA GLU A 429 -14.85 -11.00 19.01
C GLU A 429 -14.24 -10.52 20.34
N ALA A 430 -12.98 -10.07 20.29
CA ALA A 430 -12.29 -9.55 21.46
C ALA A 430 -13.05 -8.34 22.05
N ARG A 431 -13.47 -7.40 21.19
CA ARG A 431 -14.28 -6.25 21.62
C ARG A 431 -15.61 -6.67 22.23
N LEU A 432 -16.32 -7.61 21.59
CA LEU A 432 -17.60 -8.13 22.08
C LEU A 432 -17.51 -8.72 23.49
N HIS A 433 -16.37 -9.37 23.78
CA HIS A 433 -16.11 -9.99 25.09
C HIS A 433 -15.31 -9.09 26.05
N GLY A 434 -15.09 -7.81 25.73
CA GLY A 434 -14.28 -6.89 26.56
C GLY A 434 -12.81 -7.31 26.70
N LYS A 435 -12.30 -8.06 25.73
CA LYS A 435 -10.91 -8.52 25.68
C LYS A 435 -10.04 -7.59 24.83
N ARG A 436 -8.73 -7.71 25.02
CA ARG A 436 -7.75 -7.00 24.19
C ARG A 436 -7.77 -7.51 22.76
N ALA A 437 -7.71 -6.58 21.78
CA ALA A 437 -7.62 -6.93 20.37
C ALA A 437 -6.29 -7.66 20.04
N PRO A 438 -6.28 -8.52 19.00
CA PRO A 438 -5.03 -9.17 18.58
C PRO A 438 -4.01 -8.14 18.09
N SER A 439 -2.73 -8.39 18.38
CA SER A 439 -1.63 -7.49 17.96
C SER A 439 -1.31 -7.63 16.48
N LEU A 440 -1.01 -6.49 15.83
CA LEU A 440 -0.41 -6.46 14.49
C LEU A 440 1.08 -6.84 14.52
N LEU A 441 1.71 -6.81 15.69
CA LEU A 441 3.17 -6.97 15.86
C LEU A 441 3.58 -8.35 16.35
N SER A 442 2.64 -9.28 16.58
CA SER A 442 2.87 -10.56 17.26
C SER A 442 3.93 -11.49 16.63
N ASN A 443 4.45 -11.19 15.45
CA ASN A 443 5.49 -11.99 14.78
C ASN A 443 6.66 -11.12 14.29
N ILE A 444 6.83 -9.93 14.84
CA ILE A 444 7.91 -9.02 14.46
C ILE A 444 9.01 -9.15 15.54
N PRO A 445 10.25 -9.49 15.16
CA PRO A 445 11.37 -9.48 16.11
C PRO A 445 11.51 -8.10 16.75
N ASP A 446 11.84 -8.07 18.05
CA ASP A 446 12.09 -6.83 18.77
C ASP A 446 13.16 -6.00 18.03
N TYR A 447 12.87 -4.72 17.90
CA TYR A 447 13.75 -3.76 17.25
C TYR A 447 15.11 -3.69 17.97
N GLN A 448 16.18 -4.00 17.25
CA GLN A 448 17.55 -3.68 17.67
C GLN A 448 17.93 -2.32 17.05
N PRO A 449 18.29 -1.31 17.83
CA PRO A 449 18.71 -0.03 17.29
C PRO A 449 19.99 -0.21 16.45
N VAL A 450 19.92 0.15 15.17
CA VAL A 450 21.11 0.22 14.32
C VAL A 450 21.96 1.37 14.86
N SER A 451 23.14 1.07 15.37
CA SER A 451 24.11 2.09 15.74
C SER A 451 24.54 2.83 14.48
N VAL A 452 24.05 4.04 14.32
CA VAL A 452 24.54 4.95 13.28
C VAL A 452 25.88 5.46 13.76
N ALA A 453 26.99 4.86 13.31
CA ALA A 453 28.28 5.49 13.40
C ALA A 453 28.23 6.79 12.57
N VAL A 454 28.31 7.92 13.24
CA VAL A 454 28.32 9.28 12.68
C VAL A 454 29.60 9.51 11.88
#